data_bb3b100dfa6e10fd1b2699e4dfc02e2f
#
_entry.id   bb3b100dfa6e10fd1b2699e4dfc02e2f
#
_cell.length_a   1.000
_cell.length_b   1.000
_cell.length_c   1.000
_cell.angle_alpha   90.00
_cell.angle_beta   90.00
_cell.angle_gamma   90.00
#
_symmetry.space_group_name_H-M   'P 1'
#
loop_
_entity.id
_entity.type
_entity.pdbx_description
1 polymer ?
#
loop_
_entity_poly.entity_id
_entity_poly.type
_entity_poly.pdbx_seq_one_letter_code
_entity_poly.pdbx_strand_id
1 'polypeptide(L)'
;GILRFGFHGLSYAHIAETLGEVLGARPNRVLALHLGSGASACAMIDGKSIATSMGLTALDGLPMATRCGDLDPGVVLHLIKDRAMPVEEVSDLLYTKSGLLGVSGISGDTKTLLESPAQEAKEAIDLYCYRIASQCGSLAVDMKGFDAIVFSGGVGENAPAIRSRIIQHLDWLGPT
;
A
#
# COMPACT_ATOMS: atom_id res chain seq x y z
N GLY A 1 -5.38 -21.10 14.37
CA GLY A 1 -5.50 -19.66 14.61
C GLY A 1 -5.37 -18.89 13.29
N ILE A 2 -5.73 -17.61 13.32
CA ILE A 2 -5.54 -16.69 12.19
C ILE A 2 -4.09 -16.17 12.27
N LEU A 3 -3.38 -16.22 11.15
CA LEU A 3 -2.01 -15.74 11.04
C LEU A 3 -1.95 -14.56 10.06
N ARG A 4 -1.02 -13.64 10.30
CA ARG A 4 -0.61 -12.62 9.32
C ARG A 4 0.42 -13.24 8.39
N PHE A 5 0.04 -13.48 7.13
CA PHE A 5 0.93 -14.14 6.16
C PHE A 5 1.90 -13.14 5.52
N GLY A 6 1.45 -11.90 5.25
CA GLY A 6 2.13 -10.99 4.35
C GLY A 6 2.10 -11.51 2.90
N PHE A 7 2.34 -10.59 1.95
CA PHE A 7 2.30 -10.92 0.52
C PHE A 7 3.44 -10.19 -0.20
N HIS A 8 3.59 -10.44 -1.49
CA HIS A 8 4.69 -9.94 -2.32
C HIS A 8 6.09 -10.40 -1.82
N GLY A 9 6.15 -11.58 -1.18
CA GLY A 9 7.37 -12.11 -0.56
C GLY A 9 8.56 -12.22 -1.51
N LEU A 10 8.35 -12.63 -2.77
CA LEU A 10 9.43 -12.68 -3.78
C LEU A 10 10.00 -11.30 -4.08
N SER A 11 9.15 -10.26 -4.17
CA SER A 11 9.61 -8.88 -4.37
C SER A 11 10.46 -8.41 -3.19
N TYR A 12 10.01 -8.67 -1.96
CA TYR A 12 10.73 -8.27 -0.75
C TYR A 12 12.03 -9.05 -0.55
N ALA A 13 12.04 -10.34 -0.88
CA ALA A 13 13.26 -11.15 -0.86
C ALA A 13 14.31 -10.59 -1.84
N HIS A 14 13.89 -10.27 -3.06
CA HIS A 14 14.77 -9.67 -4.05
C HIS A 14 15.36 -8.32 -3.57
N ILE A 15 14.53 -7.44 -3.00
CA ILE A 15 15.01 -6.19 -2.40
C ILE A 15 16.04 -6.48 -1.31
N ALA A 16 15.76 -7.40 -0.40
CA ALA A 16 16.67 -7.75 0.70
C ALA A 16 18.02 -8.29 0.21
N GLU A 17 18.03 -9.02 -0.90
CA GLU A 17 19.23 -9.58 -1.51
C GLU A 17 20.08 -8.54 -2.25
N THR A 18 19.43 -7.67 -3.04
CA THR A 18 20.12 -6.80 -4.02
C THR A 18 20.42 -5.40 -3.50
N LEU A 19 19.68 -4.90 -2.50
CA LEU A 19 19.77 -3.50 -2.07
C LEU A 19 21.18 -3.08 -1.63
N GLY A 20 21.91 -3.97 -0.95
CA GLY A 20 23.28 -3.70 -0.52
C GLY A 20 24.26 -3.47 -1.68
N GLU A 21 24.08 -4.20 -2.76
CA GLU A 21 24.89 -4.06 -3.98
C GLU A 21 24.55 -2.75 -4.71
N VAL A 22 23.26 -2.41 -4.80
CA VAL A 22 22.78 -1.21 -5.50
C VAL A 22 23.25 0.08 -4.78
N LEU A 23 23.21 0.10 -3.45
CA LEU A 23 23.56 1.28 -2.66
C LEU A 23 25.05 1.34 -2.26
N GLY A 24 25.81 0.27 -2.50
CA GLY A 24 27.21 0.17 -2.03
C GLY A 24 27.34 0.00 -0.51
N ALA A 25 26.21 -0.01 0.22
CA ALA A 25 26.12 -0.27 1.65
C ALA A 25 24.72 -0.81 1.96
N ARG A 26 24.61 -1.72 2.91
CA ARG A 26 23.32 -2.29 3.30
C ARG A 26 22.68 -1.43 4.40
N PRO A 27 21.57 -0.73 4.13
CA PRO A 27 20.82 -0.05 5.19
C PRO A 27 20.24 -1.09 6.15
N ASN A 28 20.25 -0.78 7.44
CA ASN A 28 19.77 -1.70 8.46
C ASN A 28 18.23 -1.79 8.47
N ARG A 29 17.57 -0.63 8.42
CA ARG A 29 16.11 -0.51 8.51
C ARG A 29 15.55 -0.05 7.17
N VAL A 30 14.81 -0.92 6.51
CA VAL A 30 14.28 -0.66 5.16
C VAL A 30 12.77 -0.71 5.17
N LEU A 31 12.15 0.33 4.65
CA LEU A 31 10.74 0.39 4.35
C LEU A 31 10.56 0.04 2.87
N ALA A 32 10.10 -1.16 2.57
CA ALA A 32 9.90 -1.65 1.20
C ALA A 32 8.43 -1.55 0.82
N LEU A 33 8.17 -0.91 -0.32
CA LEU A 33 6.84 -0.71 -0.89
C LEU A 33 6.74 -1.46 -2.22
N HIS A 34 5.82 -2.40 -2.32
CA HIS A 34 5.44 -3.00 -3.58
C HIS A 34 4.14 -2.36 -4.05
N LEU A 35 4.20 -1.54 -5.11
CA LEU A 35 3.06 -0.80 -5.64
C LEU A 35 2.78 -1.22 -7.08
N GLY A 36 1.68 -1.92 -7.28
CA GLY A 36 1.16 -2.40 -8.55
C GLY A 36 -0.37 -2.39 -8.54
N SER A 37 -1.02 -3.30 -9.28
CA SER A 37 -2.46 -3.53 -9.16
C SER A 37 -2.84 -4.03 -7.76
N GLY A 38 -1.97 -4.84 -7.14
CA GLY A 38 -1.94 -5.07 -5.71
C GLY A 38 -0.85 -4.20 -5.08
N ALA A 39 -1.02 -3.80 -3.81
CA ALA A 39 -0.04 -2.98 -3.09
C ALA A 39 0.15 -3.47 -1.66
N SER A 40 1.38 -3.46 -1.19
CA SER A 40 1.71 -3.69 0.22
C SER A 40 2.97 -2.95 0.62
N ALA A 41 3.17 -2.83 1.93
CA ALA A 41 4.37 -2.30 2.55
C ALA A 41 4.97 -3.34 3.51
N CYS A 42 6.28 -3.35 3.64
CA CYS A 42 7.03 -4.25 4.50
C CYS A 42 8.12 -3.47 5.24
N ALA A 43 8.17 -3.66 6.55
CA ALA A 43 9.27 -3.21 7.41
C ALA A 43 10.32 -4.31 7.52
N MET A 44 11.57 -3.98 7.21
CA MET A 44 12.68 -4.92 7.29
C MET A 44 13.78 -4.39 8.21
N ILE A 45 14.34 -5.27 9.04
CA ILE A 45 15.58 -5.03 9.78
C ILE A 45 16.58 -6.10 9.36
N ASP A 46 17.79 -5.69 8.96
CA ASP A 46 18.85 -6.58 8.46
C ASP A 46 18.38 -7.49 7.30
N GLY A 47 17.49 -6.99 6.43
CA GLY A 47 16.92 -7.74 5.31
C GLY A 47 15.87 -8.78 5.71
N LYS A 48 15.40 -8.78 6.97
CA LYS A 48 14.33 -9.67 7.45
C LYS A 48 13.06 -8.88 7.69
N SER A 49 11.94 -9.35 7.13
CA SER A 49 10.62 -8.78 7.41
C SER A 49 10.27 -8.93 8.88
N ILE A 50 9.89 -7.81 9.53
CA ILE A 50 9.43 -7.77 10.92
C ILE A 50 7.96 -7.39 11.02
N ALA A 51 7.45 -6.64 10.04
CA ALA A 51 6.04 -6.24 9.95
C ALA A 51 5.65 -6.01 8.49
N THR A 52 4.37 -6.15 8.19
CA THR A 52 3.82 -5.96 6.83
C THR A 52 2.39 -5.43 6.90
N SER A 53 1.97 -4.69 5.88
CA SER A 53 0.64 -4.11 5.79
C SER A 53 -0.46 -5.14 5.50
N MET A 54 -0.17 -6.23 4.81
CA MET A 54 -1.16 -7.29 4.54
C MET A 54 -1.20 -8.31 5.67
N GLY A 55 -2.40 -8.81 5.96
CA GLY A 55 -2.68 -9.71 7.09
C GLY A 55 -2.99 -11.14 6.69
N LEU A 56 -4.18 -11.63 7.04
CA LEU A 56 -4.69 -12.95 6.65
C LEU A 56 -4.89 -13.03 5.15
N THR A 57 -5.35 -11.95 4.52
CA THR A 57 -5.64 -11.89 3.09
C THR A 57 -4.90 -10.73 2.44
N ALA A 58 -4.87 -10.74 1.12
CA ALA A 58 -4.35 -9.65 0.30
C ALA A 58 -5.34 -8.47 0.14
N LEU A 59 -6.41 -8.43 0.96
CA LEU A 59 -7.36 -7.32 1.03
C LEU A 59 -6.93 -6.25 2.04
N ASP A 60 -6.18 -6.66 3.07
CA ASP A 60 -5.74 -5.83 4.20
C ASP A 60 -4.68 -4.79 3.79
N GLY A 61 -4.57 -3.71 4.54
CA GLY A 61 -3.52 -2.71 4.45
C GLY A 61 -3.79 -1.59 3.45
N LEU A 62 -2.96 -1.47 2.43
CA LEU A 62 -3.02 -0.35 1.49
C LEU A 62 -4.26 -0.42 0.58
N PRO A 63 -4.88 0.71 0.23
CA PRO A 63 -5.82 0.75 -0.88
C PRO A 63 -5.08 0.36 -2.17
N MET A 64 -5.78 -0.33 -3.08
CA MET A 64 -5.19 -0.86 -4.31
C MET A 64 -6.00 -0.43 -5.53
N ALA A 65 -5.74 -1.00 -6.69
CA ALA A 65 -6.51 -0.68 -7.90
C ALA A 65 -8.04 -0.82 -7.67
N THR A 66 -8.47 -1.95 -7.09
CA THR A 66 -9.89 -2.26 -6.86
C THR A 66 -10.20 -2.74 -5.45
N ARG A 67 -9.18 -3.03 -4.62
CA ARG A 67 -9.34 -3.51 -3.24
C ARG A 67 -9.34 -2.35 -2.27
N CYS A 68 -10.18 -2.45 -1.23
CA CYS A 68 -10.38 -1.37 -0.27
C CYS A 68 -9.16 -1.08 0.62
N GLY A 69 -8.33 -2.07 0.94
CA GLY A 69 -7.33 -1.96 2.00
C GLY A 69 -7.98 -1.89 3.38
N ASP A 70 -7.32 -1.21 4.31
CA ASP A 70 -7.82 -1.01 5.68
C ASP A 70 -9.21 -0.37 5.69
N LEU A 71 -10.12 -1.02 6.37
CA LEU A 71 -11.51 -0.62 6.49
C LEU A 71 -11.97 -0.82 7.94
N ASP A 72 -12.82 0.09 8.44
CA ASP A 72 -13.54 -0.12 9.69
C ASP A 72 -14.41 -1.39 9.56
N PRO A 73 -14.22 -2.41 10.42
CA PRO A 73 -15.05 -3.62 10.39
C PRO A 73 -16.54 -3.34 10.58
N GLY A 74 -16.91 -2.21 11.21
CA GLY A 74 -18.28 -1.74 11.32
C GLY A 74 -18.95 -1.49 9.98
N VAL A 75 -18.19 -1.08 8.95
CA VAL A 75 -18.71 -0.91 7.58
C VAL A 75 -19.16 -2.26 7.02
N VAL A 76 -18.39 -3.33 7.20
CA VAL A 76 -18.76 -4.68 6.75
C VAL A 76 -20.04 -5.14 7.46
N LEU A 77 -20.12 -4.93 8.77
CA LEU A 77 -21.31 -5.28 9.55
C LEU A 77 -22.55 -4.48 9.12
N HIS A 78 -22.39 -3.18 8.86
CA HIS A 78 -23.45 -2.32 8.33
C HIS A 78 -23.97 -2.81 6.97
N LEU A 79 -23.08 -3.13 6.03
CA LEU A 79 -23.47 -3.64 4.73
C LEU A 79 -24.30 -4.94 4.83
N ILE A 80 -23.86 -5.86 5.69
CA ILE A 80 -24.54 -7.15 5.86
C ILE A 80 -25.85 -7.00 6.64
N LYS A 81 -25.85 -6.28 7.78
CA LYS A 81 -27.00 -6.25 8.71
C LYS A 81 -28.02 -5.19 8.33
N ASP A 82 -27.58 -3.97 8.03
CA ASP A 82 -28.48 -2.84 7.86
C ASP A 82 -28.89 -2.66 6.40
N ARG A 83 -27.98 -3.01 5.47
CA ARG A 83 -28.25 -2.96 4.01
C ARG A 83 -28.67 -4.31 3.45
N ALA A 84 -28.70 -5.38 4.27
CA ALA A 84 -29.04 -6.75 3.88
C ALA A 84 -28.27 -7.27 2.65
N MET A 85 -27.03 -6.79 2.45
CA MET A 85 -26.18 -7.19 1.34
C MET A 85 -25.66 -8.61 1.57
N PRO A 86 -25.79 -9.54 0.61
CA PRO A 86 -25.21 -10.88 0.70
C PRO A 86 -23.69 -10.82 0.91
N VAL A 87 -23.15 -11.78 1.65
CA VAL A 87 -21.70 -11.83 1.96
C VAL A 87 -20.84 -11.86 0.70
N GLU A 88 -21.28 -12.56 -0.33
CA GLU A 88 -20.63 -12.67 -1.63
C GLU A 88 -20.57 -11.32 -2.34
N GLU A 89 -21.65 -10.51 -2.26
CA GLU A 89 -21.68 -9.17 -2.82
C GLU A 89 -20.79 -8.20 -2.04
N VAL A 90 -20.75 -8.32 -0.70
CA VAL A 90 -19.79 -7.56 0.13
C VAL A 90 -18.36 -7.93 -0.24
N SER A 91 -18.07 -9.21 -0.41
CA SER A 91 -16.76 -9.68 -0.84
C SER A 91 -16.38 -9.10 -2.21
N ASP A 92 -17.28 -9.18 -3.20
CA ASP A 92 -17.04 -8.61 -4.52
C ASP A 92 -16.82 -7.09 -4.46
N LEU A 93 -17.63 -6.38 -3.70
CA LEU A 93 -17.48 -4.93 -3.48
C LEU A 93 -16.07 -4.57 -2.98
N LEU A 94 -15.61 -5.27 -1.95
CA LEU A 94 -14.33 -4.96 -1.30
C LEU A 94 -13.11 -5.35 -2.14
N TYR A 95 -13.20 -6.44 -2.93
CA TYR A 95 -12.10 -6.92 -3.77
C TYR A 95 -12.03 -6.27 -5.15
N THR A 96 -13.19 -5.97 -5.77
CA THR A 96 -13.24 -5.65 -7.20
C THR A 96 -13.82 -4.28 -7.53
N LYS A 97 -14.51 -3.62 -6.59
CA LYS A 97 -15.25 -2.37 -6.83
C LYS A 97 -14.87 -1.23 -5.87
N SER A 98 -13.82 -1.44 -5.09
CA SER A 98 -13.28 -0.47 -4.11
C SER A 98 -11.96 0.14 -4.61
N GLY A 99 -11.11 0.56 -3.70
CA GLY A 99 -9.79 1.11 -4.01
C GLY A 99 -9.83 2.35 -4.89
N LEU A 100 -8.84 2.51 -5.75
CA LEU A 100 -8.76 3.64 -6.70
C LEU A 100 -9.98 3.71 -7.61
N LEU A 101 -10.46 2.55 -8.11
CA LEU A 101 -11.67 2.48 -8.93
C LEU A 101 -12.88 2.98 -8.17
N GLY A 102 -13.09 2.52 -6.94
CA GLY A 102 -14.26 2.89 -6.13
C GLY A 102 -14.25 4.36 -5.72
N VAL A 103 -13.08 4.94 -5.41
CA VAL A 103 -12.95 6.35 -5.02
C VAL A 103 -13.10 7.27 -6.23
N SER A 104 -12.46 6.95 -7.34
CA SER A 104 -12.49 7.80 -8.54
C SER A 104 -13.79 7.65 -9.35
N GLY A 105 -14.41 6.47 -9.32
CA GLY A 105 -15.46 6.11 -10.27
C GLY A 105 -15.00 6.05 -11.74
N ILE A 106 -13.68 6.16 -11.98
CA ILE A 106 -13.08 6.27 -13.32
C ILE A 106 -12.24 5.03 -13.65
N SER A 107 -11.22 4.75 -12.82
CA SER A 107 -10.26 3.69 -13.11
C SER A 107 -9.55 3.22 -11.84
N GLY A 108 -9.09 1.95 -11.84
CA GLY A 108 -8.13 1.44 -10.86
C GLY A 108 -6.66 1.66 -11.27
N ASP A 109 -6.41 2.17 -12.48
CA ASP A 109 -5.07 2.37 -12.99
C ASP A 109 -4.54 3.77 -12.64
N THR A 110 -3.41 3.82 -11.93
CA THR A 110 -2.78 5.08 -11.49
C THR A 110 -2.34 5.96 -12.64
N LYS A 111 -1.92 5.38 -13.78
CA LYS A 111 -1.52 6.16 -14.95
C LYS A 111 -2.74 6.90 -15.52
N THR A 112 -3.82 6.18 -15.76
CA THR A 112 -5.08 6.76 -16.23
C THR A 112 -5.58 7.89 -15.30
N LEU A 113 -5.49 7.70 -13.98
CA LEU A 113 -5.92 8.70 -13.01
C LEU A 113 -4.98 9.92 -12.99
N LEU A 114 -3.66 9.74 -13.11
CA LEU A 114 -2.69 10.84 -13.17
C LEU A 114 -2.85 11.70 -14.43
N GLU A 115 -3.29 11.11 -15.54
CA GLU A 115 -3.53 11.79 -16.81
C GLU A 115 -4.92 12.42 -16.90
N SER A 116 -5.84 12.07 -15.99
CA SER A 116 -7.21 12.57 -15.96
C SER A 116 -7.30 14.00 -15.37
N PRO A 117 -8.00 14.93 -16.02
CA PRO A 117 -8.26 16.26 -15.46
C PRO A 117 -9.38 16.28 -14.41
N ALA A 118 -10.07 15.15 -14.17
CA ALA A 118 -11.19 15.05 -13.25
C ALA A 118 -10.77 15.22 -11.80
N GLN A 119 -11.59 15.92 -11.01
CA GLN A 119 -11.33 16.15 -9.59
C GLN A 119 -11.33 14.82 -8.80
N GLU A 120 -12.21 13.89 -9.13
CA GLU A 120 -12.33 12.56 -8.53
C GLU A 120 -11.07 11.72 -8.75
N ALA A 121 -10.42 11.85 -9.89
CA ALA A 121 -9.15 11.18 -10.16
C ALA A 121 -8.04 11.73 -9.26
N LYS A 122 -7.97 13.05 -9.09
CA LYS A 122 -7.02 13.70 -8.19
C LYS A 122 -7.24 13.27 -6.74
N GLU A 123 -8.48 13.27 -6.27
CA GLU A 123 -8.86 12.87 -4.91
C GLU A 123 -8.48 11.39 -4.65
N ALA A 124 -8.71 10.51 -5.62
CA ALA A 124 -8.33 9.11 -5.51
C ALA A 124 -6.80 8.93 -5.38
N ILE A 125 -6.02 9.66 -6.17
CA ILE A 125 -4.55 9.64 -6.08
C ILE A 125 -4.06 10.25 -4.77
N ASP A 126 -4.63 11.35 -4.32
CA ASP A 126 -4.26 12.01 -3.06
C ASP A 126 -4.56 11.07 -1.87
N LEU A 127 -5.74 10.44 -1.83
CA LEU A 127 -6.09 9.44 -0.82
C LEU A 127 -5.13 8.23 -0.86
N TYR A 128 -4.82 7.72 -2.04
CA TYR A 128 -3.89 6.60 -2.22
C TYR A 128 -2.52 6.91 -1.62
N CYS A 129 -1.93 8.05 -1.98
CA CYS A 129 -0.62 8.46 -1.48
C CYS A 129 -0.64 8.70 0.04
N TYR A 130 -1.68 9.36 0.55
CA TYR A 130 -1.86 9.59 1.98
C TYR A 130 -1.96 8.28 2.77
N ARG A 131 -2.76 7.33 2.33
CA ARG A 131 -2.93 6.03 3.00
C ARG A 131 -1.64 5.21 2.99
N ILE A 132 -0.89 5.25 1.89
CA ILE A 132 0.43 4.60 1.82
C ILE A 132 1.38 5.25 2.83
N ALA A 133 1.47 6.57 2.85
CA ALA A 133 2.34 7.27 3.80
C ALA A 133 1.94 7.02 5.26
N SER A 134 0.65 6.99 5.57
CA SER A 134 0.14 6.64 6.90
C SER A 134 0.59 5.25 7.34
N GLN A 135 0.50 4.26 6.45
CA GLN A 135 0.98 2.91 6.71
C GLN A 135 2.51 2.86 6.87
N CYS A 136 3.25 3.66 6.09
CA CYS A 136 4.69 3.82 6.26
C CYS A 136 5.04 4.36 7.65
N GLY A 137 4.30 5.35 8.14
CA GLY A 137 4.44 5.88 9.50
C GLY A 137 4.21 4.81 10.57
N SER A 138 3.17 3.97 10.41
CA SER A 138 2.91 2.84 11.31
C SER A 138 4.08 1.85 11.32
N LEU A 139 4.57 1.43 10.16
CA LEU A 139 5.69 0.50 10.03
C LEU A 139 7.02 1.10 10.53
N ALA A 140 7.19 2.43 10.42
CA ALA A 140 8.35 3.13 10.97
C ALA A 140 8.41 3.03 12.51
N VAL A 141 7.26 2.94 13.18
CA VAL A 141 7.20 2.71 14.64
C VAL A 141 7.78 1.35 14.98
N ASP A 142 7.45 0.30 14.22
CA ASP A 142 7.94 -1.07 14.45
C ASP A 142 9.48 -1.15 14.34
N MET A 143 10.07 -0.34 13.44
CA MET A 143 11.52 -0.27 13.22
C MET A 143 12.24 0.81 14.06
N LYS A 144 11.49 1.66 14.76
CA LYS A 144 12.01 2.88 15.43
C LYS A 144 12.71 3.84 14.45
N GLY A 145 12.07 4.09 13.32
CA GLY A 145 12.61 4.84 12.18
C GLY A 145 13.04 3.91 11.04
N PHE A 146 13.53 4.50 9.95
CA PHE A 146 14.05 3.75 8.79
C PHE A 146 15.24 4.52 8.19
N ASP A 147 16.12 3.79 7.50
CA ASP A 147 17.33 4.32 6.88
C ASP A 147 17.15 4.45 5.35
N ALA A 148 16.20 3.69 4.77
CA ALA A 148 15.89 3.74 3.35
C ALA A 148 14.43 3.38 3.09
N ILE A 149 13.87 3.98 2.02
CA ILE A 149 12.60 3.59 1.42
C ILE A 149 12.88 3.03 0.03
N VAL A 150 12.30 1.87 -0.28
CA VAL A 150 12.43 1.22 -1.59
C VAL A 150 11.05 1.08 -2.22
N PHE A 151 10.92 1.54 -3.46
CA PHE A 151 9.73 1.40 -4.27
C PHE A 151 9.94 0.32 -5.32
N SER A 152 9.02 -0.62 -5.43
CA SER A 152 8.99 -1.70 -6.42
C SER A 152 7.58 -1.89 -6.98
N GLY A 153 7.46 -2.77 -7.97
CA GLY A 153 6.22 -2.99 -8.69
C GLY A 153 5.96 -1.90 -9.74
N GLY A 154 5.04 -2.16 -10.66
CA GLY A 154 4.85 -1.32 -11.85
C GLY A 154 4.57 0.15 -11.54
N VAL A 155 3.77 0.44 -10.51
CA VAL A 155 3.50 1.82 -10.05
C VAL A 155 4.71 2.38 -9.31
N GLY A 156 5.31 1.59 -8.41
CA GLY A 156 6.48 2.01 -7.64
C GLY A 156 7.66 2.41 -8.52
N GLU A 157 7.89 1.70 -9.60
CA GLU A 157 9.00 1.94 -10.54
C GLU A 157 8.70 3.07 -11.53
N ASN A 158 7.48 3.09 -12.10
CA ASN A 158 7.18 3.90 -13.27
C ASN A 158 6.39 5.18 -12.99
N ALA A 159 5.92 5.42 -11.72
CA ALA A 159 5.15 6.60 -11.37
C ALA A 159 5.89 7.53 -10.39
N PRO A 160 6.86 8.35 -10.86
CA PRO A 160 7.62 9.25 -9.99
C PRO A 160 6.73 10.25 -9.23
N ALA A 161 5.61 10.67 -9.82
CA ALA A 161 4.64 11.55 -9.17
C ALA A 161 4.01 10.92 -7.91
N ILE A 162 3.76 9.60 -7.93
CA ILE A 162 3.26 8.86 -6.76
C ILE A 162 4.34 8.79 -5.69
N ARG A 163 5.57 8.42 -6.05
CA ARG A 163 6.69 8.38 -5.09
C ARG A 163 6.91 9.73 -4.41
N SER A 164 6.95 10.82 -5.20
CA SER A 164 7.14 12.17 -4.66
C SER A 164 6.05 12.57 -3.68
N ARG A 165 4.77 12.29 -3.99
CA ARG A 165 3.66 12.59 -3.07
C ARG A 165 3.72 11.79 -1.78
N ILE A 166 4.07 10.49 -1.86
CA ILE A 166 4.25 9.66 -0.67
C ILE A 166 5.38 10.21 0.21
N ILE A 167 6.54 10.55 -0.39
CA ILE A 167 7.69 11.11 0.34
C ILE A 167 7.33 12.44 0.99
N GLN A 168 6.60 13.33 0.30
CA GLN A 168 6.15 14.61 0.87
C GLN A 168 5.31 14.45 2.15
N HIS A 169 4.52 13.40 2.26
CA HIS A 169 3.79 13.09 3.49
C HIS A 169 4.69 12.57 4.62
N LEU A 170 5.93 12.19 4.32
CA LEU A 170 6.88 11.57 5.25
C LEU A 170 8.06 12.50 5.61
N ASP A 171 8.14 13.73 5.06
CA ASP A 171 9.26 14.67 5.30
C ASP A 171 9.48 14.97 6.77
N TRP A 172 8.44 14.98 7.58
CA TRP A 172 8.55 15.16 9.03
C TRP A 172 9.28 14.00 9.76
N LEU A 173 9.42 12.83 9.13
CA LEU A 173 10.25 11.71 9.62
C LEU A 173 11.73 11.87 9.27
N GLY A 174 12.08 12.90 8.49
CA GLY A 174 13.46 13.22 8.11
C GLY A 174 14.12 12.21 7.17
N PRO A 175 13.42 11.63 6.16
CA PRO A 175 14.13 10.90 5.11
C PRO A 175 15.00 11.90 4.35
N THR A 176 16.29 11.73 4.41
CA THR A 176 17.28 12.50 3.67
C THR A 176 17.62 11.83 2.35
#